data_e49dad6fcde22d4135e6f429ac34928c
#
_entry.id   e49dad6fcde22d4135e6f429ac34928c
#
_cell.length_a   1.000
_cell.length_b   1.000
_cell.length_c   1.000
_cell.angle_alpha   90.00
_cell.angle_beta   90.00
_cell.angle_gamma   90.00
#
_symmetry.space_group_name_H-M   'P 1'
#
loop_
_entity.id
_entity.type
_entity.pdbx_description
1 polymer ?
#
loop_
_entity_poly.entity_id
_entity_poly.type
_entity_poly.pdbx_seq_one_letter_code
_entity_poly.pdbx_strand_id
1 'polypeptide(L)'
;WMTEMGVEVQDVEPIQSSLKPWRVHNTKGGGGMTDGHGGQIIVPMMNKYKEVDGDIIYNVTANELLTNDNKEVVGVKATAKDGSTVTVNAKTVILATGGYASNKEMMARYADFTEGYSTQVPAGNVGDGITMAEAVGAQIFDSPSAQTVYVSYTSGVGINEEAGLIVSEDGKRFVNEYTYQYHVG
;
A
#
# COMPACT_ATOMS: atom_id res chain seq x y z
N TRP A 1 -16.19 -11.53 7.22
CA TRP A 1 -15.94 -10.25 7.88
C TRP A 1 -16.20 -9.06 6.96
N MET A 2 -15.49 -8.87 5.85
CA MET A 2 -15.73 -7.74 4.93
C MET A 2 -17.16 -7.73 4.35
N THR A 3 -17.68 -8.89 3.97
CA THR A 3 -19.06 -9.03 3.46
C THR A 3 -20.13 -8.70 4.50
N GLU A 4 -19.89 -9.00 5.77
CA GLU A 4 -20.76 -8.59 6.89
C GLU A 4 -20.79 -7.06 7.08
N MET A 5 -19.73 -6.37 6.61
CA MET A 5 -19.66 -4.91 6.61
C MET A 5 -20.24 -4.26 5.35
N GLY A 6 -20.79 -5.06 4.44
CA GLY A 6 -21.41 -4.56 3.22
C GLY A 6 -20.49 -4.49 2.01
N VAL A 7 -19.26 -5.04 2.08
CA VAL A 7 -18.41 -5.17 0.90
C VAL A 7 -18.93 -6.29 0.02
N GLU A 8 -19.31 -5.97 -1.20
CA GLU A 8 -19.72 -6.96 -2.19
C GLU A 8 -18.50 -7.48 -2.95
N VAL A 9 -18.29 -8.79 -2.95
CA VAL A 9 -17.20 -9.45 -3.69
C VAL A 9 -17.77 -10.20 -4.90
N GLN A 10 -16.98 -10.28 -5.95
CA GLN A 10 -17.23 -11.12 -7.11
C GLN A 10 -16.81 -12.58 -6.82
N ASP A 11 -17.18 -13.47 -7.72
CA ASP A 11 -16.63 -14.82 -7.71
C ASP A 11 -15.10 -14.76 -7.84
N VAL A 12 -14.44 -15.68 -7.15
CA VAL A 12 -12.99 -15.74 -7.14
C VAL A 12 -12.48 -16.18 -8.51
N GLU A 13 -11.70 -15.32 -9.15
CA GLU A 13 -11.11 -15.61 -10.45
C GLU A 13 -9.63 -16.02 -10.32
N PRO A 14 -9.16 -16.99 -11.11
CA PRO A 14 -7.74 -17.30 -11.19
C PRO A 14 -7.01 -16.17 -11.94
N ILE A 15 -5.82 -15.80 -11.48
CA ILE A 15 -4.90 -14.98 -12.28
C ILE A 15 -4.31 -15.89 -13.35
N GLN A 16 -4.54 -15.57 -14.62
CA GLN A 16 -4.22 -16.44 -15.76
C GLN A 16 -2.72 -16.57 -16.01
N SER A 17 -1.91 -15.59 -15.65
CA SER A 17 -0.48 -15.52 -15.94
C SER A 17 0.43 -16.27 -14.95
N SER A 18 -0.09 -17.14 -14.11
CA SER A 18 0.68 -17.83 -13.08
C SER A 18 0.68 -19.34 -13.26
N LEU A 19 1.87 -19.94 -13.22
CA LEU A 19 2.04 -21.40 -13.15
C LEU A 19 1.44 -22.02 -11.89
N LYS A 20 1.07 -21.19 -10.91
CA LYS A 20 0.29 -21.55 -9.72
C LYS A 20 -1.06 -20.86 -9.80
N PRO A 21 -2.16 -21.53 -9.48
CA PRO A 21 -3.50 -20.93 -9.53
C PRO A 21 -3.67 -19.92 -8.38
N TRP A 22 -3.12 -18.76 -8.54
CA TRP A 22 -3.38 -17.62 -7.65
C TRP A 22 -4.80 -17.15 -7.90
N ARG A 23 -5.47 -16.76 -6.85
CA ARG A 23 -6.85 -16.30 -6.90
C ARG A 23 -6.92 -14.85 -6.48
N VAL A 24 -7.72 -14.09 -7.21
CA VAL A 24 -8.01 -12.70 -6.90
C VAL A 24 -9.43 -12.59 -6.38
N HIS A 25 -9.59 -11.83 -5.31
CA HIS A 25 -10.89 -11.42 -4.79
C HIS A 25 -11.15 -9.99 -5.25
N ASN A 26 -11.94 -9.85 -6.30
CA ASN A 26 -12.36 -8.54 -6.78
C ASN A 26 -13.64 -8.08 -6.08
N THR A 27 -13.79 -6.78 -5.88
CA THR A 27 -15.05 -6.20 -5.42
C THR A 27 -16.02 -6.08 -6.59
N LYS A 28 -17.32 -6.28 -6.32
CA LYS A 28 -18.37 -6.17 -7.32
C LYS A 28 -18.49 -4.72 -7.81
N GLY A 29 -18.57 -4.52 -9.13
CA GLY A 29 -18.58 -3.20 -9.73
C GLY A 29 -17.19 -2.59 -9.94
N GLY A 30 -16.11 -3.27 -9.55
CA GLY A 30 -14.72 -2.91 -9.85
C GLY A 30 -14.25 -3.67 -11.09
N GLY A 31 -14.39 -3.09 -12.24
CA GLY A 31 -14.08 -3.74 -13.53
C GLY A 31 -12.93 -3.13 -14.30
N GLY A 32 -11.90 -2.63 -13.66
CA GLY A 32 -10.74 -2.06 -14.34
C GLY A 32 -9.85 -1.23 -13.42
N MET A 33 -8.68 -0.85 -13.89
CA MET A 33 -7.72 -0.05 -13.13
C MET A 33 -8.23 1.35 -12.75
N THR A 34 -9.38 1.77 -13.27
CA THR A 34 -9.97 3.12 -13.09
C THR A 34 -11.16 3.16 -12.13
N ASP A 35 -11.72 2.02 -11.73
CA ASP A 35 -13.03 1.97 -11.07
C ASP A 35 -13.00 2.04 -9.54
N GLY A 36 -11.91 2.51 -8.95
CA GLY A 36 -11.87 2.85 -7.53
C GLY A 36 -12.04 1.68 -6.56
N HIS A 37 -11.47 0.53 -6.87
CA HIS A 37 -11.55 -0.71 -6.09
C HIS A 37 -11.38 -0.52 -4.58
N GLY A 38 -10.47 0.36 -4.14
CA GLY A 38 -10.29 0.69 -2.73
C GLY A 38 -11.53 1.34 -2.10
N GLY A 39 -12.23 2.18 -2.85
CA GLY A 39 -13.46 2.84 -2.38
C GLY A 39 -14.58 1.85 -2.07
N GLN A 40 -14.71 0.79 -2.85
CA GLN A 40 -15.73 -0.24 -2.65
C GLN A 40 -15.51 -1.08 -1.37
N ILE A 41 -14.28 -1.09 -0.85
CA ILE A 41 -13.96 -1.69 0.44
C ILE A 41 -14.10 -0.65 1.55
N ILE A 42 -13.48 0.52 1.37
CA ILE A 42 -13.37 1.53 2.42
C ILE A 42 -14.71 2.16 2.77
N VAL A 43 -15.56 2.46 1.77
CA VAL A 43 -16.84 3.15 2.03
C VAL A 43 -17.79 2.31 2.91
N PRO A 44 -18.06 1.03 2.63
CA PRO A 44 -18.86 0.20 3.52
C PRO A 44 -18.25 0.06 4.92
N MET A 45 -16.94 -0.12 5.00
CA MET A 45 -16.23 -0.22 6.29
C MET A 45 -16.33 1.07 7.10
N MET A 46 -16.19 2.24 6.47
CA MET A 46 -16.37 3.55 7.12
C MET A 46 -17.81 3.74 7.63
N ASN A 47 -18.80 3.31 6.85
CA ASN A 47 -20.19 3.38 7.27
C ASN A 47 -20.41 2.50 8.52
N LYS A 48 -19.87 1.28 8.49
CA LYS A 48 -19.94 0.37 9.65
C LYS A 48 -19.21 0.92 10.88
N TYR A 49 -18.07 1.55 10.68
CA TYR A 49 -17.32 2.18 11.77
C TYR A 49 -18.12 3.31 12.44
N LYS A 50 -18.85 4.11 11.66
CA LYS A 50 -19.75 5.15 12.19
C LYS A 50 -20.94 4.58 12.93
N GLU A 51 -21.48 3.44 12.50
CA GLU A 51 -22.60 2.76 13.19
C GLU A 51 -22.22 2.29 14.61
N VAL A 52 -20.94 2.09 14.88
CA VAL A 52 -20.39 1.72 16.20
C VAL A 52 -19.77 2.90 16.93
N ASP A 53 -20.23 4.12 16.60
CA ASP A 53 -19.76 5.38 17.19
C ASP A 53 -18.24 5.60 17.06
N GLY A 54 -17.65 5.14 15.97
CA GLY A 54 -16.24 5.36 15.68
C GLY A 54 -15.96 6.79 15.22
N ASP A 55 -14.95 7.42 15.79
CA ASP A 55 -14.49 8.76 15.44
C ASP A 55 -13.41 8.74 14.37
N ILE A 56 -13.55 9.60 13.34
CA ILE A 56 -12.53 9.79 12.31
C ILE A 56 -12.10 11.25 12.29
N ILE A 57 -10.82 11.49 12.52
CA ILE A 57 -10.25 12.83 12.48
C ILE A 57 -9.54 12.99 11.12
N TYR A 58 -10.03 13.90 10.29
CA TYR A 58 -9.48 14.21 8.99
C TYR A 58 -8.53 15.39 9.00
N ASN A 59 -7.66 15.49 8.00
CA ASN A 59 -6.71 16.59 7.83
C ASN A 59 -5.75 16.76 9.01
N VAL A 60 -5.35 15.63 9.59
CA VAL A 60 -4.41 15.56 10.71
C VAL A 60 -3.31 14.57 10.33
N THR A 61 -2.06 14.98 10.50
CA THR A 61 -0.87 14.15 10.23
C THR A 61 -0.29 13.67 11.56
N ALA A 62 -0.26 12.37 11.78
CA ALA A 62 0.41 11.77 12.94
C ALA A 62 1.93 11.93 12.78
N ASN A 63 2.58 12.39 13.85
CA ASN A 63 4.01 12.72 13.83
C ASN A 63 4.81 11.95 14.88
N GLU A 64 4.18 11.50 15.96
CA GLU A 64 4.87 10.95 17.12
C GLU A 64 3.99 9.95 17.86
N LEU A 65 4.58 8.82 18.27
CA LEU A 65 3.98 7.94 19.27
C LEU A 65 4.36 8.42 20.65
N LEU A 66 3.35 8.65 21.50
CA LEU A 66 3.56 9.06 22.88
C LEU A 66 3.86 7.85 23.75
N THR A 67 4.87 7.96 24.61
CA THR A 67 5.24 6.90 25.56
C THR A 67 5.18 7.39 27.00
N ASN A 68 4.91 6.47 27.92
CA ASN A 68 5.03 6.70 29.36
C ASN A 68 6.46 6.42 29.86
N ASP A 69 6.69 6.58 31.17
CA ASP A 69 7.99 6.34 31.83
C ASP A 69 8.47 4.88 31.68
N ASN A 70 7.55 3.94 31.47
CA ASN A 70 7.85 2.53 31.22
C ASN A 70 8.15 2.23 29.73
N LYS A 71 8.17 3.25 28.87
CA LYS A 71 8.31 3.14 27.40
C LYS A 71 7.15 2.42 26.71
N GLU A 72 5.99 2.36 27.32
CA GLU A 72 4.78 1.83 26.73
C GLU A 72 4.12 2.92 25.88
N VAL A 73 3.64 2.59 24.69
CA VAL A 73 2.91 3.52 23.82
C VAL A 73 1.54 3.80 24.44
N VAL A 74 1.26 5.06 24.70
CA VAL A 74 0.04 5.54 25.37
C VAL A 74 -0.79 6.53 24.54
N GLY A 75 -0.40 6.77 23.30
CA GLY A 75 -1.11 7.68 22.44
C GLY A 75 -0.34 8.10 21.20
N VAL A 76 -0.90 9.08 20.52
CA VAL A 76 -0.36 9.68 19.29
C VAL A 76 -0.42 11.19 19.39
N LYS A 77 0.64 11.85 18.96
CA LYS A 77 0.67 13.29 18.71
C LYS A 77 0.64 13.55 17.22
N ALA A 78 -0.16 14.50 16.81
CA ALA A 78 -0.41 14.82 15.43
C ALA A 78 -0.48 16.33 15.22
N THR A 79 -0.38 16.76 13.96
CA THR A 79 -0.52 18.16 13.57
C THR A 79 -1.72 18.29 12.62
N ALA A 80 -2.63 19.18 12.97
CA ALA A 80 -3.75 19.53 12.11
C ALA A 80 -3.32 20.45 10.97
N LYS A 81 -4.17 20.58 9.94
CA LYS A 81 -3.90 21.40 8.75
C LYS A 81 -3.62 22.89 9.08
N ASP A 82 -4.17 23.40 10.15
CA ASP A 82 -3.95 24.77 10.64
C ASP A 82 -2.68 24.94 11.48
N GLY A 83 -1.90 23.85 11.65
CA GLY A 83 -0.69 23.82 12.45
C GLY A 83 -0.91 23.55 13.93
N SER A 84 -2.15 23.42 14.39
CA SER A 84 -2.43 23.08 15.79
C SER A 84 -2.03 21.65 16.13
N THR A 85 -1.65 21.42 17.38
CA THR A 85 -1.32 20.09 17.89
C THR A 85 -2.58 19.36 18.32
N VAL A 86 -2.72 18.11 17.85
CA VAL A 86 -3.75 17.17 18.26
C VAL A 86 -3.07 16.04 19.05
N THR A 87 -3.58 15.75 20.25
CA THR A 87 -3.10 14.64 21.08
C THR A 87 -4.24 13.67 21.32
N VAL A 88 -4.00 12.40 20.98
CA VAL A 88 -4.95 11.32 21.24
C VAL A 88 -4.31 10.34 22.21
N ASN A 89 -4.89 10.22 23.41
CA ASN A 89 -4.46 9.21 24.38
C ASN A 89 -5.21 7.90 24.10
N ALA A 90 -4.50 6.80 24.10
CA ALA A 90 -5.05 5.48 23.79
C ALA A 90 -4.33 4.38 24.56
N LYS A 91 -5.06 3.32 24.91
CA LYS A 91 -4.50 2.10 25.52
C LYS A 91 -3.72 1.26 24.50
N THR A 92 -4.03 1.41 23.23
CA THR A 92 -3.40 0.69 22.12
C THR A 92 -3.40 1.57 20.88
N VAL A 93 -2.30 1.58 20.14
CA VAL A 93 -2.19 2.28 18.86
C VAL A 93 -1.91 1.25 17.77
N ILE A 94 -2.71 1.30 16.70
CA ILE A 94 -2.51 0.46 15.52
C ILE A 94 -1.95 1.35 14.41
N LEU A 95 -0.77 1.02 13.90
CA LEU A 95 -0.18 1.68 12.75
C LEU A 95 -0.67 1.01 11.46
N ALA A 96 -1.47 1.72 10.68
CA ALA A 96 -1.99 1.29 9.39
C ALA A 96 -1.71 2.34 8.30
N THR A 97 -0.50 2.92 8.35
CA THR A 97 -0.09 4.11 7.59
C THR A 97 0.45 3.80 6.19
N GLY A 98 0.41 2.55 5.77
CA GLY A 98 0.99 2.12 4.49
C GLY A 98 2.51 1.98 4.55
N GLY A 99 3.14 1.99 3.40
CA GLY A 99 4.57 1.82 3.22
C GLY A 99 5.33 3.14 2.99
N TYR A 100 6.43 3.06 2.25
CA TYR A 100 7.36 4.18 2.06
C TYR A 100 7.77 4.43 0.59
N ALA A 101 7.07 3.84 -0.37
CA ALA A 101 7.49 3.88 -1.78
C ALA A 101 7.47 5.28 -2.43
N SER A 102 6.87 6.30 -1.80
CA SER A 102 6.96 7.71 -2.22
C SER A 102 8.07 8.48 -1.51
N ASN A 103 8.82 7.84 -0.58
CA ASN A 103 9.93 8.44 0.13
C ASN A 103 11.26 7.98 -0.50
N LYS A 104 11.91 8.86 -1.25
CA LYS A 104 13.15 8.54 -1.98
C LYS A 104 14.30 8.12 -1.06
N GLU A 105 14.39 8.70 0.14
CA GLU A 105 15.44 8.38 1.10
C GLU A 105 15.24 6.98 1.68
N MET A 106 14.01 6.63 2.05
CA MET A 106 13.68 5.30 2.53
C MET A 106 13.81 4.24 1.41
N MET A 107 13.44 4.58 0.18
CA MET A 107 13.66 3.71 -0.98
C MET A 107 15.15 3.45 -1.21
N ALA A 108 15.98 4.48 -1.15
CA ALA A 108 17.44 4.30 -1.26
C ALA A 108 18.03 3.49 -0.10
N ARG A 109 17.46 3.60 1.12
CA ARG A 109 17.93 2.86 2.30
C ARG A 109 17.50 1.39 2.29
N TYR A 110 16.27 1.10 1.94
CA TYR A 110 15.66 -0.23 2.11
C TYR A 110 15.41 -0.99 0.79
N ALA A 111 15.49 -0.32 -0.34
CA ALA A 111 15.18 -0.88 -1.66
C ALA A 111 16.03 -0.23 -2.77
N ASP A 112 17.34 -0.10 -2.54
CA ASP A 112 18.31 0.54 -3.43
C ASP A 112 18.33 -0.07 -4.84
N PHE A 113 18.01 -1.38 -4.96
CA PHE A 113 17.87 -2.07 -6.25
C PHE A 113 16.74 -1.48 -7.13
N THR A 114 15.88 -0.61 -6.60
CA THR A 114 14.83 0.08 -7.36
C THR A 114 15.25 1.46 -7.87
N GLU A 115 16.53 1.80 -7.80
CA GLU A 115 17.04 3.07 -8.32
C GLU A 115 16.66 3.23 -9.80
N GLY A 116 16.08 4.38 -10.13
CA GLY A 116 15.60 4.67 -11.49
C GLY A 116 14.16 4.23 -11.78
N TYR A 117 13.53 3.45 -10.92
CA TYR A 117 12.12 3.11 -11.08
C TYR A 117 11.20 4.28 -10.65
N SER A 118 10.08 4.41 -11.34
CA SER A 118 9.00 5.32 -10.91
C SER A 118 8.03 4.60 -9.99
N THR A 119 7.48 5.32 -9.03
CA THR A 119 6.42 4.78 -8.15
C THR A 119 5.03 5.21 -8.62
N GLN A 120 4.05 4.32 -8.50
CA GLN A 120 2.63 4.59 -8.78
C GLN A 120 1.77 4.56 -7.51
N VAL A 121 2.39 4.56 -6.34
CA VAL A 121 1.66 4.60 -5.06
C VAL A 121 1.24 6.03 -4.71
N PRO A 122 0.22 6.20 -3.83
CA PRO A 122 -0.18 7.52 -3.35
C PRO A 122 0.99 8.31 -2.76
N ALA A 123 1.01 9.62 -3.01
CA ALA A 123 2.07 10.53 -2.54
C ALA A 123 2.25 10.54 -1.02
N GLY A 124 1.21 10.18 -0.25
CA GLY A 124 1.28 10.04 1.21
C GLY A 124 1.93 8.75 1.72
N ASN A 125 2.41 7.89 0.82
CA ASN A 125 3.07 6.63 1.20
C ASN A 125 4.56 6.87 1.48
N VAL A 126 4.86 7.61 2.55
CA VAL A 126 6.20 8.15 2.87
C VAL A 126 6.87 7.51 4.09
N GLY A 127 6.24 6.50 4.70
CA GLY A 127 6.85 5.73 5.78
C GLY A 127 6.70 6.32 7.18
N ASP A 128 5.74 7.22 7.39
CA ASP A 128 5.53 7.90 8.67
C ASP A 128 5.39 6.92 9.84
N GLY A 129 4.59 5.86 9.69
CA GLY A 129 4.41 4.86 10.75
C GLY A 129 5.68 4.07 11.05
N ILE A 130 6.49 3.79 10.05
CA ILE A 130 7.78 3.11 10.22
C ILE A 130 8.71 4.01 11.04
N THR A 131 8.82 5.29 10.66
CA THR A 131 9.64 6.28 11.37
C THR A 131 9.18 6.47 12.82
N MET A 132 7.86 6.57 13.05
CA MET A 132 7.32 6.69 14.42
C MET A 132 7.59 5.42 15.25
N ALA A 133 7.47 4.25 14.66
CA ALA A 133 7.74 2.98 15.36
C ALA A 133 9.23 2.83 15.71
N GLU A 134 10.13 3.16 14.78
CA GLU A 134 11.58 3.14 15.00
C GLU A 134 11.98 4.10 16.13
N ALA A 135 11.35 5.28 16.20
CA ALA A 135 11.62 6.28 17.23
C ALA A 135 11.29 5.79 18.66
N VAL A 136 10.35 4.87 18.83
CA VAL A 136 10.02 4.26 20.13
C VAL A 136 10.69 2.90 20.35
N GLY A 137 11.66 2.54 19.51
CA GLY A 137 12.51 1.35 19.66
C GLY A 137 11.99 0.09 18.99
N ALA A 138 11.05 0.19 18.06
CA ALA A 138 10.66 -0.94 17.24
C ALA A 138 11.81 -1.39 16.34
N GLN A 139 11.99 -2.69 16.20
CA GLN A 139 12.93 -3.25 15.25
C GLN A 139 12.34 -3.22 13.84
N ILE A 140 13.08 -2.64 12.91
CA ILE A 140 12.74 -2.70 11.49
C ILE A 140 13.35 -3.99 10.92
N PHE A 141 12.51 -4.83 10.34
CA PHE A 141 12.97 -5.99 9.61
C PHE A 141 13.40 -5.55 8.22
N ASP A 142 14.70 -5.59 7.99
CA ASP A 142 15.29 -5.26 6.70
C ASP A 142 15.10 -6.44 5.75
N SER A 143 14.07 -6.35 4.92
CA SER A 143 13.82 -7.31 3.85
C SER A 143 13.82 -6.53 2.54
N PRO A 144 14.90 -6.59 1.77
CA PRO A 144 15.01 -5.87 0.50
C PRO A 144 14.07 -6.51 -0.53
N SER A 145 12.81 -6.13 -0.50
CA SER A 145 11.82 -6.57 -1.47
C SER A 145 10.92 -5.41 -1.86
N ALA A 146 10.74 -5.23 -3.15
CA ALA A 146 9.76 -4.31 -3.70
C ALA A 146 8.95 -5.03 -4.78
N GLN A 147 7.67 -4.73 -4.81
CA GLN A 147 6.83 -5.20 -5.90
C GLN A 147 7.04 -4.28 -7.09
N THR A 148 7.66 -4.81 -8.13
CA THR A 148 7.87 -4.11 -9.39
C THR A 148 6.90 -4.63 -10.44
N VAL A 149 6.41 -3.75 -11.30
CA VAL A 149 5.53 -4.09 -12.42
C VAL A 149 6.00 -3.38 -13.67
N TYR A 150 5.91 -4.05 -14.80
CA TYR A 150 6.14 -3.39 -16.08
C TYR A 150 4.92 -2.56 -16.45
N VAL A 151 5.14 -1.29 -16.73
CA VAL A 151 4.10 -0.39 -17.25
C VAL A 151 4.58 0.26 -18.52
N SER A 152 3.69 0.36 -19.51
CA SER A 152 3.97 1.15 -20.69
C SER A 152 3.91 2.63 -20.36
N TYR A 153 4.99 3.35 -20.59
CA TYR A 153 5.09 4.80 -20.37
C TYR A 153 4.06 5.61 -21.19
N THR A 154 3.66 5.08 -22.34
CA THR A 154 2.76 5.77 -23.26
C THR A 154 1.29 5.59 -22.95
N SER A 155 0.92 4.51 -22.27
CA SER A 155 -0.50 4.19 -21.99
C SER A 155 -0.85 4.13 -20.52
N GLY A 156 0.13 4.09 -19.61
CA GLY A 156 -0.11 3.87 -18.18
C GLY A 156 -0.72 2.49 -17.86
N VAL A 157 -0.81 1.63 -18.84
CA VAL A 157 -1.36 0.28 -18.72
C VAL A 157 -0.22 -0.70 -18.55
N GLY A 158 -0.37 -1.67 -17.66
CA GLY A 158 0.54 -2.78 -17.53
C GLY A 158 0.71 -3.51 -18.88
N ILE A 159 1.92 -3.98 -19.16
CA ILE A 159 2.17 -4.78 -20.37
C ILE A 159 1.34 -6.06 -20.23
N ASN A 160 0.47 -6.30 -21.20
CA ASN A 160 -0.27 -7.56 -21.25
C ASN A 160 0.69 -8.64 -21.74
N GLU A 161 1.10 -9.49 -20.84
CA GLU A 161 2.07 -10.57 -21.05
C GLU A 161 1.61 -11.59 -22.11
N GLU A 162 0.29 -11.69 -22.34
CA GLU A 162 -0.29 -12.61 -23.32
C GLU A 162 -0.24 -12.08 -24.76
N ALA A 163 0.10 -10.80 -24.94
CA ALA A 163 -0.06 -10.12 -26.24
C ALA A 163 1.24 -9.77 -26.96
N GLY A 164 2.42 -10.13 -26.41
CA GLY A 164 3.66 -9.66 -27.01
C GLY A 164 4.90 -10.42 -26.60
N LEU A 165 6.00 -10.04 -27.20
CA LEU A 165 7.34 -10.49 -26.93
C LEU A 165 8.09 -9.35 -26.23
N ILE A 166 8.64 -9.60 -25.05
CA ILE A 166 9.47 -8.63 -24.34
C ILE A 166 10.92 -8.80 -24.80
N VAL A 167 11.46 -7.74 -25.38
CA VAL A 167 12.83 -7.70 -25.87
C VAL A 167 13.59 -6.55 -25.22
N SER A 168 14.89 -6.74 -25.05
CA SER A 168 15.83 -5.70 -24.64
C SER A 168 15.97 -4.62 -25.71
N GLU A 169 16.66 -3.53 -25.40
CA GLU A 169 16.91 -2.41 -26.30
C GLU A 169 17.64 -2.86 -27.59
N ASP A 170 18.47 -3.89 -27.51
CA ASP A 170 19.15 -4.51 -28.65
C ASP A 170 18.31 -5.59 -29.39
N GLY A 171 17.02 -5.68 -29.08
CA GLY A 171 16.07 -6.54 -29.75
C GLY A 171 16.14 -8.03 -29.38
N LYS A 172 16.84 -8.37 -28.29
CA LYS A 172 16.95 -9.76 -27.84
C LYS A 172 15.89 -10.09 -26.80
N ARG A 173 15.24 -11.21 -26.96
CA ARG A 173 14.35 -11.76 -25.92
C ARG A 173 15.19 -12.17 -24.71
N PHE A 174 14.79 -11.74 -23.52
CA PHE A 174 15.52 -12.00 -22.26
C PHE A 174 14.65 -12.62 -21.16
N VAL A 175 13.34 -12.73 -21.37
CA VAL A 175 12.41 -13.21 -20.36
C VAL A 175 11.39 -14.17 -20.97
N ASN A 176 10.83 -15.00 -20.14
CA ASN A 176 9.64 -15.79 -20.48
C ASN A 176 8.40 -14.99 -20.09
N GLU A 177 7.67 -14.49 -21.05
CA GLU A 177 6.48 -13.64 -20.85
C GLU A 177 5.35 -14.36 -20.12
N TYR A 178 5.38 -15.68 -20.05
CA TYR A 178 4.44 -16.49 -19.29
C TYR A 178 4.73 -16.49 -17.78
N THR A 179 5.81 -15.84 -17.36
CA THR A 179 6.16 -15.65 -15.96
C THR A 179 5.39 -14.46 -15.40
N TYR A 180 4.83 -14.63 -14.20
CA TYR A 180 4.10 -13.55 -13.55
C TYR A 180 4.96 -12.29 -13.45
N GLN A 181 4.38 -11.13 -13.80
CA GLN A 181 5.07 -9.84 -13.94
C GLN A 181 5.96 -9.45 -12.75
N TYR A 182 5.65 -9.94 -11.55
CA TYR A 182 6.44 -9.68 -10.34
C TYR A 182 7.71 -10.53 -10.22
N HIS A 183 7.93 -11.47 -11.12
CA HIS A 183 9.14 -12.29 -11.16
C HIS A 183 10.16 -11.82 -12.19
N VAL A 184 9.84 -10.78 -12.93
CA VAL A 184 10.64 -10.29 -14.05
C VAL A 184 11.24 -8.91 -13.75
N GLY A 185 10.87 -8.30 -12.63
CA GLY A 185 11.37 -7.03 -12.13
C GLY A 185 12.72 -7.13 -11.41
#